data_e9a402086eba5d5b384340cd1b48313a
#
_entry.id   e9a402086eba5d5b384340cd1b48313a
#
_cell.length_a   1.000
_cell.length_b   1.000
_cell.length_c   1.000
_cell.angle_alpha   90.00
_cell.angle_beta   90.00
_cell.angle_gamma   90.00
#
_symmetry.space_group_name_H-M   'P 1'
#
loop_
_entity.id
_entity.type
_entity.pdbx_description
1 polymer ?
#
loop_
_entity_poly.entity_id
_entity_poly.type
_entity_poly.pdbx_seq_one_letter_code
_entity_poly.pdbx_strand_id
1 'polypeptide(L)'
;MAKFNFVLNNKPSKSGKYAVMLRITIKKDRAFMVSGVELKSPNNFLPEGKNDSWVHSKESDYRKMNERLKSLKDSARDIYDALVKNHSVVTSSMVVEQMKPSNELAESNSFMAFAESRMADILNAGGFRNWKKYHCFFLKLEAFLKEDGKKELMFDEITPTYLSRFEAYLHTLTNERHPEKMLHPNYIQVLMKCFRAMYKAAIDKGLVEHPISMKAFSVSHIDTEKEKLNLAEIGLIEALPLEKGSLIWNCRNAFLFSFYCAGIRAGDLLQLRWCNITSDGRLNYQMGKNHKTRDLVLVEQAASILKQYRTPTAKATDYIFPFMDGSKPYASAITQEDRDTLPIDLKKRLLNDVAAKNALLNKYLKKLAEMAGIEKKVSMHISRHSFAKVAKEEGTDNLHLKELMAHSSIKVTETYMGSFDTQKTDEALQHIFSHKEATTEKEKLMAILEGMDAKQISSLLATIQNQG
;
A
#
# COMPACT_ATOMS: atom_id res chain seq x y z
N MET A 1 33.64 29.94 20.66
CA MET A 1 33.98 28.58 21.07
C MET A 1 32.86 28.05 21.97
N ALA A 2 32.37 26.84 21.76
CA ALA A 2 31.37 26.25 22.63
C ALA A 2 31.99 25.76 23.95
N LYS A 3 31.25 25.86 25.05
CA LYS A 3 31.66 25.36 26.37
C LYS A 3 30.61 24.37 26.88
N PHE A 4 31.09 23.23 27.37
CA PHE A 4 30.27 22.13 27.91
C PHE A 4 30.68 21.88 29.36
N ASN A 5 29.87 22.31 30.31
CA ASN A 5 30.15 22.23 31.73
C ASN A 5 28.98 21.61 32.48
N PHE A 6 29.27 20.86 33.54
CA PHE A 6 28.25 20.42 34.45
C PHE A 6 27.96 21.44 35.53
N VAL A 7 26.71 21.52 35.93
CA VAL A 7 26.25 22.38 37.03
C VAL A 7 25.26 21.59 37.88
N LEU A 8 25.21 21.87 39.15
CA LEU A 8 24.25 21.25 40.06
C LEU A 8 22.96 22.07 40.10
N ASN A 9 21.82 21.40 40.09
CA ASN A 9 20.55 22.06 40.35
C ASN A 9 20.45 22.35 41.85
N ASN A 10 20.30 23.62 42.22
CA ASN A 10 20.30 24.08 43.63
C ASN A 10 19.02 23.64 44.39
N LYS A 11 17.98 23.14 43.71
CA LYS A 11 16.75 22.64 44.34
C LYS A 11 16.76 21.11 44.33
N PRO A 12 16.57 20.49 45.52
CA PRO A 12 16.45 19.04 45.56
C PRO A 12 15.17 18.54 44.82
N SER A 13 15.23 17.35 44.26
CA SER A 13 14.09 16.66 43.72
C SER A 13 13.12 16.21 44.83
N LYS A 14 11.95 15.70 44.49
CA LYS A 14 10.99 15.13 45.46
C LYS A 14 11.60 13.99 46.30
N SER A 15 12.65 13.37 45.81
CA SER A 15 13.43 12.32 46.53
C SER A 15 14.54 12.86 47.38
N GLY A 16 14.67 14.19 47.53
CA GLY A 16 15.71 14.86 48.34
C GLY A 16 17.09 14.86 47.68
N LYS A 17 17.23 14.46 46.42
CA LYS A 17 18.50 14.39 45.68
C LYS A 17 18.68 15.61 44.78
N TYR A 18 19.93 15.91 44.43
CA TYR A 18 20.33 17.05 43.63
C TYR A 18 20.72 16.59 42.21
N ALA A 19 20.03 17.06 41.19
CA ALA A 19 20.30 16.69 39.81
C ALA A 19 21.52 17.43 39.25
N VAL A 20 22.40 16.70 38.58
CA VAL A 20 23.50 17.27 37.79
C VAL A 20 22.99 17.57 36.38
N MET A 21 23.26 18.78 35.89
CA MET A 21 22.83 19.23 34.58
C MET A 21 24.02 19.56 33.69
N LEU A 22 23.99 19.18 32.43
CA LEU A 22 24.93 19.66 31.42
C LEU A 22 24.48 21.03 30.94
N ARG A 23 25.37 22.02 31.12
CA ARG A 23 25.21 23.39 30.60
C ARG A 23 26.03 23.55 29.33
N ILE A 24 25.37 23.77 28.21
CA ILE A 24 25.98 24.08 26.91
C ILE A 24 25.94 25.60 26.73
N THR A 25 27.08 26.21 26.43
CA THR A 25 27.19 27.66 26.21
C THR A 25 27.87 27.91 24.87
N ILE A 26 27.17 28.56 23.92
CA ILE A 26 27.68 28.93 22.60
C ILE A 26 27.54 30.47 22.47
N LYS A 27 28.67 31.18 22.40
CA LYS A 27 28.71 32.64 22.49
C LYS A 27 28.02 33.14 23.80
N LYS A 28 26.85 33.79 23.67
CA LYS A 28 26.04 34.27 24.82
C LYS A 28 24.80 33.40 25.08
N ASP A 29 24.53 32.44 24.20
CA ASP A 29 23.37 31.52 24.30
C ASP A 29 23.70 30.36 25.24
N ARG A 30 22.73 29.96 26.08
CA ARG A 30 22.88 28.90 27.08
C ARG A 30 21.67 28.00 27.08
N ALA A 31 21.93 26.68 27.04
CA ALA A 31 20.90 25.66 27.22
C ALA A 31 21.34 24.63 28.26
N PHE A 32 20.37 23.96 28.87
CA PHE A 32 20.60 22.99 29.93
C PHE A 32 19.93 21.68 29.59
N MET A 33 20.63 20.60 29.92
CA MET A 33 20.11 19.23 29.76
C MET A 33 20.32 18.45 31.05
N VAL A 34 19.32 17.68 31.48
CA VAL A 34 19.42 16.81 32.65
C VAL A 34 20.34 15.64 32.32
N SER A 35 21.35 15.36 33.14
CA SER A 35 22.32 14.27 32.90
C SER A 35 21.82 12.88 33.29
N GLY A 36 20.72 12.81 34.04
CA GLY A 36 20.26 11.57 34.68
C GLY A 36 21.12 11.14 35.88
N VAL A 37 22.04 11.99 36.34
CA VAL A 37 22.82 11.78 37.55
C VAL A 37 22.27 12.65 38.70
N GLU A 38 21.94 12.03 39.83
CA GLU A 38 21.45 12.69 41.03
C GLU A 38 22.38 12.38 42.22
N LEU A 39 22.72 13.40 43.01
CA LEU A 39 23.60 13.31 44.19
C LEU A 39 22.80 13.40 45.47
N LYS A 40 23.23 12.66 46.47
CA LYS A 40 22.63 12.71 47.84
C LYS A 40 22.92 14.01 48.57
N SER A 41 24.03 14.66 48.25
CA SER A 41 24.44 15.92 48.85
C SER A 41 25.06 16.85 47.81
N PRO A 42 24.78 18.18 47.85
CA PRO A 42 25.40 19.12 46.93
C PRO A 42 26.92 19.18 47.10
N ASN A 43 27.46 18.86 48.30
CA ASN A 43 28.89 18.81 48.56
C ASN A 43 29.63 17.67 47.84
N ASN A 44 28.91 16.73 47.27
CA ASN A 44 29.46 15.64 46.47
C ASN A 44 29.65 16.02 44.99
N PHE A 45 29.29 17.23 44.59
CA PHE A 45 29.52 17.76 43.27
C PHE A 45 30.86 18.51 43.17
N LEU A 46 31.65 18.15 42.17
CA LEU A 46 32.95 18.75 41.86
C LEU A 46 32.85 19.60 40.59
N PRO A 47 32.59 20.91 40.64
CA PRO A 47 32.24 21.73 39.46
C PRO A 47 33.38 21.87 38.45
N GLU A 48 34.65 21.74 38.90
CA GLU A 48 35.82 21.83 38.01
C GLU A 48 36.03 20.62 37.14
N GLY A 49 35.52 19.45 37.52
CA GLY A 49 35.61 18.21 36.77
C GLY A 49 37.04 17.82 36.37
N LYS A 50 38.00 18.03 37.24
CA LYS A 50 39.41 17.65 36.99
C LYS A 50 39.51 16.16 36.69
N ASN A 51 40.20 15.78 35.63
CA ASN A 51 40.37 14.40 35.16
C ASN A 51 39.02 13.68 34.92
N ASP A 52 38.03 14.40 34.36
CA ASP A 52 36.68 13.87 34.08
C ASP A 52 35.95 13.36 35.35
N SER A 53 36.24 13.98 36.52
CA SER A 53 35.64 13.60 37.78
C SER A 53 34.77 14.75 38.31
N TRP A 54 33.46 14.65 38.19
CA TRP A 54 32.44 15.62 38.64
C TRP A 54 31.71 15.18 39.90
N VAL A 55 31.84 13.89 40.24
CA VAL A 55 31.17 13.27 41.39
C VAL A 55 32.22 12.73 42.36
N HIS A 56 32.10 13.16 43.64
CA HIS A 56 33.01 12.74 44.70
C HIS A 56 32.87 11.27 45.06
N SER A 57 33.95 10.59 45.45
CA SER A 57 34.00 9.18 45.85
C SER A 57 33.10 8.82 47.06
N LYS A 58 32.49 9.78 47.73
CA LYS A 58 31.47 9.57 48.75
C LYS A 58 30.14 9.07 48.23
N GLU A 59 29.84 9.19 46.91
CA GLU A 59 28.69 8.56 46.29
C GLU A 59 29.01 7.11 45.97
N SER A 60 28.04 6.21 46.25
CA SER A 60 28.24 4.76 46.09
C SER A 60 28.63 4.34 44.67
N ASP A 61 28.09 5.00 43.67
CA ASP A 61 28.28 4.70 42.24
C ASP A 61 29.05 5.76 41.48
N TYR A 62 29.94 6.54 42.17
CA TYR A 62 30.62 7.69 41.63
C TYR A 62 31.38 7.40 40.31
N ARG A 63 31.95 6.22 40.14
CA ARG A 63 32.64 5.84 38.90
C ARG A 63 31.70 5.80 37.73
N LYS A 64 30.59 5.04 37.83
CA LYS A 64 29.55 4.98 36.80
C LYS A 64 28.93 6.35 36.53
N MET A 65 28.72 7.16 37.54
CA MET A 65 28.21 8.52 37.40
C MET A 65 29.18 9.40 36.63
N ASN A 66 30.47 9.34 36.89
CA ASN A 66 31.49 10.10 36.15
C ASN A 66 31.64 9.61 34.71
N GLU A 67 31.61 8.30 34.46
CA GLU A 67 31.61 7.73 33.10
C GLU A 67 30.40 8.21 32.28
N ARG A 68 29.21 8.22 32.89
CA ARG A 68 27.99 8.73 32.27
C ARG A 68 28.08 10.21 31.93
N LEU A 69 28.59 11.02 32.84
CA LEU A 69 28.81 12.47 32.64
C LEU A 69 29.84 12.71 31.53
N LYS A 70 30.92 11.93 31.49
CA LYS A 70 31.94 12.01 30.44
C LYS A 70 31.32 11.70 29.06
N SER A 71 30.65 10.56 28.94
CA SER A 71 29.96 10.15 27.68
C SER A 71 28.99 11.23 27.22
N LEU A 72 28.19 11.81 28.12
CA LEU A 72 27.24 12.88 27.79
C LEU A 72 27.94 14.15 27.27
N LYS A 73 29.06 14.52 27.86
CA LYS A 73 29.87 15.69 27.45
C LYS A 73 30.51 15.46 26.07
N ASP A 74 31.04 14.27 25.83
CA ASP A 74 31.66 13.90 24.55
C ASP A 74 30.61 13.87 23.45
N SER A 75 29.44 13.24 23.65
CA SER A 75 28.31 13.29 22.73
C SER A 75 27.85 14.72 22.39
N ALA A 76 27.79 15.61 23.38
CA ALA A 76 27.46 17.02 23.17
C ALA A 76 28.46 17.72 22.25
N ARG A 77 29.74 17.40 22.40
CA ARG A 77 30.82 17.95 21.58
C ARG A 77 30.72 17.44 20.14
N ASP A 78 30.57 16.13 19.97
CA ASP A 78 30.45 15.51 18.64
C ASP A 78 29.27 16.05 17.84
N ILE A 79 28.11 16.20 18.49
CA ILE A 79 26.91 16.83 17.90
C ILE A 79 27.18 18.28 17.53
N TYR A 80 27.81 19.05 18.38
CA TYR A 80 28.17 20.44 18.08
C TYR A 80 29.09 20.51 16.86
N ASP A 81 30.12 19.67 16.79
CA ASP A 81 31.09 19.64 15.68
C ASP A 81 30.42 19.22 14.37
N ALA A 82 29.45 18.29 14.41
CA ALA A 82 28.62 17.91 13.27
C ALA A 82 27.70 19.05 12.80
N LEU A 83 27.06 19.76 13.73
CA LEU A 83 26.21 20.92 13.44
C LEU A 83 26.98 22.07 12.79
N VAL A 84 28.18 22.37 13.29
CA VAL A 84 29.05 23.44 12.75
C VAL A 84 29.46 23.15 11.30
N LYS A 85 29.61 21.89 10.91
CA LYS A 85 29.90 21.49 9.52
C LYS A 85 28.73 21.75 8.58
N ASN A 86 27.48 21.67 9.08
CA ASN A 86 26.28 21.66 8.26
C ASN A 86 25.44 22.96 8.36
N HIS A 87 25.72 23.83 9.35
CA HIS A 87 24.96 25.04 9.60
C HIS A 87 25.86 26.27 9.78
N SER A 88 25.46 27.38 9.17
CA SER A 88 26.18 28.68 9.32
C SER A 88 26.04 29.30 10.72
N VAL A 89 24.99 28.98 11.44
CA VAL A 89 24.73 29.41 12.82
C VAL A 89 24.29 28.24 13.66
N VAL A 90 24.98 27.97 14.75
CA VAL A 90 24.63 26.92 15.72
C VAL A 90 24.30 27.54 17.06
N THR A 91 23.18 27.17 17.66
CA THR A 91 22.74 27.61 19.00
C THR A 91 22.87 26.48 20.02
N SER A 92 22.93 26.82 21.31
CA SER A 92 22.96 25.82 22.37
C SER A 92 21.70 24.96 22.42
N SER A 93 20.55 25.54 22.06
CA SER A 93 19.29 24.84 21.98
C SER A 93 19.28 23.77 20.87
N MET A 94 19.92 24.05 19.72
CA MET A 94 20.05 23.04 18.63
C MET A 94 20.84 21.82 19.07
N VAL A 95 21.92 22.03 19.87
CA VAL A 95 22.70 20.92 20.41
C VAL A 95 21.86 20.11 21.41
N VAL A 96 21.15 20.79 22.33
CA VAL A 96 20.26 20.11 23.29
C VAL A 96 19.11 19.35 22.58
N GLU A 97 18.54 19.93 21.53
CA GLU A 97 17.48 19.25 20.75
C GLU A 97 17.97 17.98 20.05
N GLN A 98 19.17 18.01 19.49
CA GLN A 98 19.75 16.79 18.90
C GLN A 98 20.30 15.80 19.95
N MET A 99 20.63 16.28 21.15
CA MET A 99 20.98 15.42 22.28
C MET A 99 19.76 14.84 22.97
N LYS A 100 18.60 15.50 22.87
CA LYS A 100 17.34 14.88 23.33
C LYS A 100 17.12 13.66 22.46
N PRO A 101 16.95 12.46 23.07
CA PRO A 101 16.45 11.36 22.29
C PRO A 101 15.19 11.84 21.56
N SER A 102 15.16 11.65 20.27
CA SER A 102 13.96 11.91 19.45
C SER A 102 12.84 11.04 20.02
N ASN A 103 12.03 11.63 20.86
CA ASN A 103 10.92 11.03 21.62
C ASN A 103 11.32 10.02 22.72
N GLU A 104 10.44 9.91 23.71
CA GLU A 104 10.42 8.91 24.79
C GLU A 104 10.60 7.46 24.32
N LEU A 105 10.53 7.20 23.01
CA LEU A 105 10.78 5.92 22.34
C LEU A 105 12.27 5.52 22.28
N ALA A 106 13.21 6.46 22.37
CA ALA A 106 14.65 6.13 22.35
C ALA A 106 15.15 5.54 23.68
N GLU A 107 14.40 5.73 24.78
CA GLU A 107 14.67 5.03 26.04
C GLU A 107 13.97 3.64 26.11
N SER A 108 13.04 3.35 25.23
CA SER A 108 12.33 2.09 25.15
C SER A 108 12.92 1.21 24.04
N ASN A 109 13.68 0.19 24.42
CA ASN A 109 14.09 -0.89 23.51
C ASN A 109 12.89 -1.77 23.08
N SER A 110 11.64 -1.28 23.30
CA SER A 110 10.40 -2.00 23.02
C SER A 110 9.97 -1.86 21.56
N PHE A 111 9.94 -2.97 20.85
CA PHE A 111 9.34 -3.05 19.53
C PHE A 111 7.83 -2.78 19.56
N MET A 112 7.13 -3.19 20.64
CA MET A 112 5.69 -2.99 20.76
C MET A 112 5.34 -1.51 20.85
N ALA A 113 6.00 -0.76 21.73
CA ALA A 113 5.80 0.68 21.88
C ALA A 113 6.11 1.43 20.56
N PHE A 114 7.19 1.05 19.88
CA PHE A 114 7.54 1.59 18.55
C PHE A 114 6.45 1.31 17.51
N ALA A 115 5.94 0.07 17.46
CA ALA A 115 4.91 -0.32 16.50
C ALA A 115 3.60 0.44 16.73
N GLU A 116 3.18 0.66 17.98
CA GLU A 116 2.02 1.47 18.34
C GLU A 116 2.16 2.91 17.89
N SER A 117 3.28 3.56 18.21
CA SER A 117 3.57 4.93 17.80
C SER A 117 3.53 5.06 16.27
N ARG A 118 4.17 4.13 15.55
CA ARG A 118 4.19 4.15 14.10
C ARG A 118 2.80 3.91 13.49
N MET A 119 1.98 3.05 14.09
CA MET A 119 0.59 2.88 13.66
C MET A 119 -0.23 4.16 13.85
N ALA A 120 0.00 4.89 14.94
CA ALA A 120 -0.61 6.20 15.15
C ALA A 120 -0.18 7.22 14.07
N ASP A 121 1.10 7.26 13.72
CA ASP A 121 1.62 8.10 12.64
C ASP A 121 0.96 7.79 11.30
N ILE A 122 0.87 6.49 10.94
CA ILE A 122 0.21 6.03 9.71
C ILE A 122 -1.27 6.45 9.68
N LEU A 123 -1.95 6.37 10.81
CA LEU A 123 -3.35 6.76 10.94
C LEU A 123 -3.51 8.27 10.77
N ASN A 124 -2.67 9.05 11.45
CA ASN A 124 -2.67 10.52 11.42
C ASN A 124 -2.34 11.05 10.00
N ALA A 125 -1.48 10.35 9.28
CA ALA A 125 -1.22 10.61 7.86
C ALA A 125 -2.37 10.18 6.92
N GLY A 126 -3.51 9.74 7.45
CA GLY A 126 -4.67 9.29 6.67
C GLY A 126 -4.52 7.91 6.03
N GLY A 127 -3.50 7.15 6.37
CA GLY A 127 -3.19 5.82 5.84
C GLY A 127 -4.06 4.69 6.39
N PHE A 128 -5.38 4.88 6.54
CA PHE A 128 -6.29 3.97 7.23
C PHE A 128 -6.24 2.51 6.73
N ARG A 129 -6.13 2.30 5.40
CA ARG A 129 -6.03 0.93 4.83
C ARG A 129 -4.73 0.22 5.25
N ASN A 130 -3.63 0.96 5.31
CA ASN A 130 -2.34 0.44 5.79
C ASN A 130 -2.39 0.23 7.30
N TRP A 131 -2.92 1.19 8.05
CA TRP A 131 -3.12 1.04 9.48
C TRP A 131 -3.87 -0.25 9.83
N LYS A 132 -4.97 -0.58 9.13
CA LYS A 132 -5.70 -1.85 9.36
C LYS A 132 -4.82 -3.10 9.22
N LYS A 133 -3.91 -3.13 8.24
CA LYS A 133 -2.99 -4.28 8.05
C LYS A 133 -2.01 -4.40 9.21
N TYR A 134 -1.41 -3.28 9.61
CA TYR A 134 -0.48 -3.24 10.73
C TYR A 134 -1.18 -3.55 12.05
N HIS A 135 -2.38 -3.06 12.24
CA HIS A 135 -3.18 -3.37 13.42
C HIS A 135 -3.55 -4.86 13.51
N CYS A 136 -3.95 -5.49 12.40
CA CYS A 136 -4.18 -6.95 12.39
C CYS A 136 -2.90 -7.73 12.71
N PHE A 137 -1.75 -7.32 12.21
CA PHE A 137 -0.46 -7.90 12.57
C PHE A 137 -0.18 -7.72 14.06
N PHE A 138 -0.33 -6.51 14.58
CA PHE A 138 -0.07 -6.14 15.96
C PHE A 138 -0.89 -6.99 16.93
N LEU A 139 -2.20 -7.11 16.71
CA LEU A 139 -3.07 -7.96 17.53
C LEU A 139 -2.64 -9.44 17.54
N LYS A 140 -2.14 -9.97 16.42
CA LYS A 140 -1.64 -11.36 16.37
C LYS A 140 -0.32 -11.50 17.13
N LEU A 141 0.53 -10.48 17.09
CA LEU A 141 1.78 -10.46 17.86
C LEU A 141 1.51 -10.33 19.35
N GLU A 142 0.57 -9.47 19.78
CA GLU A 142 0.13 -9.39 21.18
C GLU A 142 -0.40 -10.73 21.70
N ALA A 143 -1.23 -11.42 20.89
CA ALA A 143 -1.75 -12.73 21.26
C ALA A 143 -0.64 -13.76 21.42
N PHE A 144 0.36 -13.77 20.52
CA PHE A 144 1.52 -14.64 20.62
C PHE A 144 2.36 -14.36 21.88
N LEU A 145 2.63 -13.08 22.17
CA LEU A 145 3.36 -12.70 23.39
C LEU A 145 2.62 -13.13 24.65
N LYS A 146 1.30 -13.00 24.66
CA LYS A 146 0.46 -13.43 25.78
C LYS A 146 0.55 -14.94 26.04
N GLU A 147 0.64 -15.77 25.00
CA GLU A 147 0.87 -17.22 25.16
C GLU A 147 2.25 -17.52 25.75
N ASP A 148 3.27 -16.72 25.40
CA ASP A 148 4.62 -16.81 26.01
C ASP A 148 4.69 -16.16 27.42
N GLY A 149 3.56 -15.69 27.99
CA GLY A 149 3.51 -15.00 29.29
C GLY A 149 4.17 -13.61 29.28
N LYS A 150 4.41 -13.04 28.10
CA LYS A 150 5.03 -11.73 27.90
C LYS A 150 4.00 -10.66 27.51
N LYS A 151 4.32 -9.40 27.79
CA LYS A 151 3.55 -8.24 27.31
C LYS A 151 4.33 -7.38 26.33
N GLU A 152 5.65 -7.48 26.34
CA GLU A 152 6.59 -6.67 25.59
C GLU A 152 7.48 -7.57 24.72
N LEU A 153 7.91 -7.02 23.59
CA LEU A 153 8.93 -7.59 22.72
C LEU A 153 10.03 -6.53 22.55
N MET A 154 11.23 -6.86 22.97
CA MET A 154 12.39 -5.98 22.79
C MET A 154 13.03 -6.21 21.43
N PHE A 155 13.73 -5.19 20.89
CA PHE A 155 14.37 -5.32 19.56
C PHE A 155 15.43 -6.42 19.50
N ASP A 156 16.17 -6.63 20.56
CA ASP A 156 17.20 -7.67 20.69
C ASP A 156 16.65 -9.09 20.81
N GLU A 157 15.39 -9.25 21.22
CA GLU A 157 14.68 -10.54 21.22
C GLU A 157 14.22 -10.96 19.81
N ILE A 158 14.19 -10.04 18.84
CA ILE A 158 13.77 -10.34 17.46
C ILE A 158 14.90 -11.06 16.73
N THR A 159 14.96 -12.36 16.89
CA THR A 159 15.92 -13.27 16.26
C THR A 159 15.26 -14.06 15.13
N PRO A 160 16.02 -14.68 14.22
CA PRO A 160 15.44 -15.62 13.25
C PRO A 160 14.63 -16.74 13.89
N THR A 161 15.08 -17.25 15.03
CA THR A 161 14.35 -18.30 15.81
C THR A 161 13.02 -17.76 16.33
N TYR A 162 12.99 -16.52 16.84
CA TYR A 162 11.74 -15.87 17.28
C TYR A 162 10.75 -15.73 16.11
N LEU A 163 11.23 -15.29 14.95
CA LEU A 163 10.39 -15.13 13.76
C LEU A 163 9.80 -16.47 13.29
N SER A 164 10.60 -17.55 13.32
CA SER A 164 10.12 -18.88 12.97
C SER A 164 9.06 -19.40 13.96
N ARG A 165 9.22 -19.11 15.25
CA ARG A 165 8.20 -19.46 16.27
C ARG A 165 6.90 -18.67 16.05
N PHE A 166 7.00 -17.38 15.76
CA PHE A 166 5.83 -16.54 15.45
C PHE A 166 5.13 -17.00 14.17
N GLU A 167 5.87 -17.34 13.11
CA GLU A 167 5.31 -17.91 11.88
C GLU A 167 4.58 -19.23 12.16
N ALA A 168 5.20 -20.15 12.90
CA ALA A 168 4.58 -21.41 13.30
C ALA A 168 3.29 -21.18 14.09
N TYR A 169 3.28 -20.24 15.04
CA TYR A 169 2.08 -19.82 15.74
C TYR A 169 0.98 -19.34 14.80
N LEU A 170 1.30 -18.50 13.82
CA LEU A 170 0.32 -18.02 12.86
C LEU A 170 -0.33 -19.17 12.06
N HIS A 171 0.40 -20.26 11.81
CA HIS A 171 -0.13 -21.46 11.14
C HIS A 171 -1.11 -22.26 12.01
N THR A 172 -1.08 -22.10 13.33
CA THR A 172 -2.06 -22.75 14.25
C THR A 172 -3.37 -21.99 14.37
N LEU A 173 -3.41 -20.71 13.91
CA LEU A 173 -4.58 -19.88 14.04
C LEU A 173 -5.63 -20.20 12.97
N THR A 174 -6.89 -20.20 13.38
CA THR A 174 -8.03 -20.34 12.47
C THR A 174 -8.46 -18.99 11.89
N ASN A 175 -9.18 -19.04 10.79
CA ASN A 175 -9.78 -17.86 10.19
C ASN A 175 -11.03 -17.45 10.99
N GLU A 176 -11.11 -16.20 11.44
CA GLU A 176 -12.24 -15.72 12.26
C GLU A 176 -13.61 -15.84 11.56
N ARG A 177 -13.64 -15.77 10.22
CA ARG A 177 -14.89 -15.90 9.42
C ARG A 177 -15.19 -17.34 9.01
N HIS A 178 -14.19 -18.19 9.07
CA HIS A 178 -14.23 -19.59 8.66
C HIS A 178 -13.44 -20.40 9.68
N PRO A 179 -13.98 -20.62 10.90
CA PRO A 179 -13.26 -21.30 12.00
C PRO A 179 -12.80 -22.72 11.66
N GLU A 180 -13.43 -23.32 10.65
CA GLU A 180 -13.05 -24.63 10.11
C GLU A 180 -11.77 -24.59 9.24
N LYS A 181 -11.22 -23.41 8.97
CA LYS A 181 -10.02 -23.24 8.13
C LYS A 181 -8.93 -22.52 8.89
N MET A 182 -7.71 -23.00 8.74
CA MET A 182 -6.51 -22.28 9.21
C MET A 182 -6.29 -20.99 8.43
N LEU A 183 -5.46 -20.11 8.95
CA LEU A 183 -5.05 -18.91 8.21
C LEU A 183 -4.36 -19.32 6.91
N HIS A 184 -4.75 -18.69 5.83
CA HIS A 184 -4.15 -18.95 4.52
C HIS A 184 -2.67 -18.50 4.50
N PRO A 185 -1.71 -19.27 3.95
CA PRO A 185 -0.28 -18.92 3.92
C PRO A 185 0.01 -17.54 3.34
N ASN A 186 -0.70 -17.11 2.29
CA ASN A 186 -0.55 -15.77 1.73
C ASN A 186 -0.97 -14.65 2.70
N TYR A 187 -1.89 -14.92 3.64
CA TYR A 187 -2.23 -13.97 4.69
C TYR A 187 -1.15 -13.90 5.75
N ILE A 188 -0.58 -15.06 6.13
CA ILE A 188 0.59 -15.13 7.03
C ILE A 188 1.75 -14.34 6.42
N GLN A 189 2.00 -14.50 5.12
CA GLN A 189 3.01 -13.71 4.41
C GLN A 189 2.75 -12.18 4.53
N VAL A 190 1.48 -11.75 4.46
CA VAL A 190 1.14 -10.32 4.64
C VAL A 190 1.48 -9.86 6.06
N LEU A 191 1.19 -10.68 7.09
CA LEU A 191 1.52 -10.35 8.48
C LEU A 191 3.04 -10.26 8.68
N MET A 192 3.80 -11.21 8.15
CA MET A 192 5.28 -11.19 8.22
C MET A 192 5.88 -10.00 7.43
N LYS A 193 5.28 -9.60 6.32
CA LYS A 193 5.66 -8.35 5.62
C LYS A 193 5.38 -7.10 6.46
N CYS A 194 4.32 -7.08 7.27
CA CYS A 194 4.05 -5.99 8.20
C CYS A 194 5.13 -5.93 9.29
N PHE A 195 5.48 -7.07 9.87
CA PHE A 195 6.56 -7.17 10.85
C PHE A 195 7.87 -6.64 10.28
N ARG A 196 8.28 -7.17 9.12
CA ARG A 196 9.47 -6.72 8.39
C ARG A 196 9.50 -5.21 8.16
N ALA A 197 8.37 -4.62 7.75
CA ALA A 197 8.29 -3.19 7.46
C ALA A 197 8.42 -2.33 8.73
N MET A 198 7.84 -2.79 9.85
CA MET A 198 8.01 -2.14 11.16
C MET A 198 9.45 -2.24 11.64
N TYR A 199 10.04 -3.44 11.61
CA TYR A 199 11.42 -3.67 12.02
C TYR A 199 12.42 -2.86 11.17
N LYS A 200 12.23 -2.84 9.84
CA LYS A 200 13.05 -2.00 8.96
C LYS A 200 12.95 -0.51 9.33
N ALA A 201 11.75 -0.03 9.62
CA ALA A 201 11.57 1.37 10.01
C ALA A 201 12.25 1.71 11.35
N ALA A 202 12.38 0.74 12.26
CA ALA A 202 13.16 0.90 13.48
C ALA A 202 14.66 0.96 13.20
N ILE A 203 15.17 0.13 12.27
CA ILE A 203 16.55 0.20 11.80
C ILE A 203 16.84 1.58 11.18
N ASP A 204 15.97 2.04 10.29
CA ASP A 204 16.11 3.34 9.60
C ASP A 204 16.11 4.52 10.60
N LYS A 205 15.54 4.33 11.81
CA LYS A 205 15.58 5.29 12.94
C LYS A 205 16.75 5.06 13.91
N GLY A 206 17.60 4.08 13.67
CA GLY A 206 18.75 3.78 14.55
C GLY A 206 18.38 3.12 15.88
N LEU A 207 17.19 2.53 16.03
CA LEU A 207 16.73 1.88 17.26
C LEU A 207 17.23 0.43 17.40
N VAL A 208 17.85 -0.14 16.38
CA VAL A 208 18.34 -1.51 16.33
C VAL A 208 19.84 -1.50 16.10
N GLU A 209 20.63 -1.85 17.12
CA GLU A 209 22.09 -1.85 17.03
C GLU A 209 22.63 -2.98 16.13
N HIS A 210 22.05 -4.18 16.25
CA HIS A 210 22.46 -5.37 15.53
C HIS A 210 21.31 -5.95 14.69
N PRO A 211 21.04 -5.41 13.50
CA PRO A 211 19.91 -5.83 12.70
C PRO A 211 20.09 -7.25 12.13
N ILE A 212 19.04 -8.06 12.23
CA ILE A 212 18.99 -9.35 11.57
C ILE A 212 18.72 -9.20 10.06
N SER A 213 19.06 -10.24 9.29
CA SER A 213 18.79 -10.26 7.85
C SER A 213 17.30 -10.11 7.54
N MET A 214 16.95 -9.20 6.63
CA MET A 214 15.56 -9.03 6.15
C MET A 214 15.00 -10.30 5.49
N LYS A 215 15.85 -11.25 5.08
CA LYS A 215 15.42 -12.55 4.54
C LYS A 215 14.75 -13.43 5.58
N ALA A 216 15.07 -13.25 6.89
CA ALA A 216 14.45 -14.01 7.98
C ALA A 216 12.93 -13.77 8.10
N PHE A 217 12.41 -12.68 7.56
CA PHE A 217 10.97 -12.40 7.51
C PHE A 217 10.24 -12.96 6.28
N SER A 218 10.94 -13.71 5.43
CA SER A 218 10.36 -14.21 4.19
C SER A 218 9.55 -15.47 4.43
N VAL A 219 8.31 -15.47 3.99
CA VAL A 219 7.39 -16.60 3.97
C VAL A 219 7.06 -16.96 2.53
N SER A 220 6.96 -18.24 2.22
CA SER A 220 6.63 -18.73 0.89
C SER A 220 5.27 -18.21 0.41
N HIS A 221 5.19 -17.82 -0.86
CA HIS A 221 3.94 -17.47 -1.51
C HIS A 221 3.36 -18.70 -2.19
N ILE A 222 2.07 -18.92 -2.02
CA ILE A 222 1.33 -19.94 -2.77
C ILE A 222 0.61 -19.23 -3.91
N ASP A 223 0.94 -19.59 -5.13
CA ASP A 223 0.23 -19.08 -6.30
C ASP A 223 -1.21 -19.56 -6.26
N THR A 224 -2.14 -18.62 -6.38
CA THR A 224 -3.57 -18.91 -6.41
C THR A 224 -4.10 -18.54 -7.78
N GLU A 225 -4.56 -19.53 -8.50
CA GLU A 225 -5.28 -19.31 -9.75
C GLU A 225 -6.61 -18.61 -9.46
N LYS A 226 -6.88 -17.54 -10.20
CA LYS A 226 -8.15 -16.82 -10.10
C LYS A 226 -9.06 -17.28 -11.23
N GLU A 227 -10.25 -17.71 -10.88
CA GLU A 227 -11.29 -17.98 -11.85
C GLU A 227 -11.56 -16.74 -12.70
N LYS A 228 -11.84 -16.94 -13.97
CA LYS A 228 -12.09 -15.88 -14.95
C LYS A 228 -13.29 -16.31 -15.78
N LEU A 229 -14.21 -15.37 -16.03
CA LEU A 229 -15.33 -15.60 -16.92
C LEU A 229 -14.91 -15.38 -18.37
N ASN A 230 -15.54 -16.11 -19.28
CA ASN A 230 -15.47 -15.85 -20.72
C ASN A 230 -16.65 -14.98 -21.17
N LEU A 231 -16.68 -14.56 -22.44
CA LEU A 231 -17.75 -13.71 -22.99
C LEU A 231 -19.14 -14.38 -22.92
N ALA A 232 -19.24 -15.70 -23.14
CA ALA A 232 -20.50 -16.41 -23.02
C ALA A 232 -21.06 -16.36 -21.60
N GLU A 233 -20.23 -16.58 -20.56
CA GLU A 233 -20.62 -16.48 -19.16
C GLU A 233 -20.99 -15.04 -18.76
N ILE A 234 -20.32 -14.03 -19.31
CA ILE A 234 -20.71 -12.62 -19.14
C ILE A 234 -22.10 -12.40 -19.76
N GLY A 235 -22.35 -12.92 -20.96
CA GLY A 235 -23.65 -12.86 -21.64
C GLY A 235 -24.77 -13.53 -20.84
N LEU A 236 -24.50 -14.66 -20.18
CA LEU A 236 -25.49 -15.32 -19.30
C LEU A 236 -25.89 -14.43 -18.13
N ILE A 237 -24.93 -13.75 -17.51
CA ILE A 237 -25.21 -12.80 -16.42
C ILE A 237 -26.02 -11.60 -16.95
N GLU A 238 -25.68 -11.10 -18.14
CA GLU A 238 -26.35 -9.95 -18.75
C GLU A 238 -27.81 -10.28 -19.11
N ALA A 239 -28.07 -11.45 -19.60
CA ALA A 239 -29.40 -11.93 -20.05
C ALA A 239 -30.37 -12.26 -18.90
N LEU A 240 -29.91 -12.29 -17.64
CA LEU A 240 -30.79 -12.63 -16.51
C LEU A 240 -32.02 -11.71 -16.46
N PRO A 241 -33.24 -12.25 -16.38
CA PRO A 241 -34.47 -11.48 -16.24
C PRO A 241 -34.62 -10.93 -14.82
N LEU A 242 -34.12 -9.74 -14.59
CA LEU A 242 -34.12 -9.09 -13.28
C LEU A 242 -35.07 -7.87 -13.28
N GLU A 243 -35.78 -7.68 -12.19
CA GLU A 243 -36.61 -6.50 -11.98
C GLU A 243 -35.74 -5.22 -11.99
N LYS A 244 -36.09 -4.30 -12.88
CA LYS A 244 -35.37 -3.02 -13.03
C LYS A 244 -35.43 -2.21 -11.73
N GLY A 245 -34.29 -1.68 -11.31
CA GLY A 245 -34.17 -0.90 -10.07
C GLY A 245 -33.99 -1.75 -8.82
N SER A 246 -34.19 -3.08 -8.88
CA SER A 246 -33.91 -3.96 -7.74
C SER A 246 -32.40 -3.94 -7.38
N LEU A 247 -32.08 -4.29 -6.14
CA LEU A 247 -30.68 -4.30 -5.67
C LEU A 247 -29.82 -5.31 -6.49
N ILE A 248 -30.37 -6.48 -6.82
CA ILE A 248 -29.65 -7.48 -7.61
C ILE A 248 -29.41 -7.01 -9.04
N TRP A 249 -30.36 -6.32 -9.64
CA TRP A 249 -30.24 -5.69 -10.95
C TRP A 249 -29.13 -4.61 -10.94
N ASN A 250 -29.10 -3.77 -9.91
CA ASN A 250 -28.02 -2.79 -9.74
C ASN A 250 -26.65 -3.45 -9.58
N CYS A 251 -26.56 -4.56 -8.85
CA CYS A 251 -25.31 -5.31 -8.68
C CYS A 251 -24.83 -5.94 -10.01
N ARG A 252 -25.75 -6.50 -10.82
CA ARG A 252 -25.44 -6.97 -12.16
C ARG A 252 -24.87 -5.86 -13.03
N ASN A 253 -25.57 -4.74 -13.11
CA ASN A 253 -25.15 -3.62 -13.95
C ASN A 253 -23.81 -3.02 -13.51
N ALA A 254 -23.54 -2.93 -12.20
CA ALA A 254 -22.26 -2.50 -11.69
C ALA A 254 -21.11 -3.44 -12.10
N PHE A 255 -21.34 -4.74 -12.07
CA PHE A 255 -20.39 -5.75 -12.51
C PHE A 255 -20.10 -5.66 -14.01
N LEU A 256 -21.16 -5.60 -14.84
CA LEU A 256 -21.05 -5.48 -16.28
C LEU A 256 -20.40 -4.17 -16.69
N PHE A 257 -20.77 -3.06 -16.06
CA PHE A 257 -20.13 -1.76 -16.28
C PHE A 257 -18.63 -1.80 -15.95
N SER A 258 -18.28 -2.45 -14.83
CA SER A 258 -16.87 -2.66 -14.49
C SER A 258 -16.14 -3.44 -15.58
N PHE A 259 -16.74 -4.51 -16.10
CA PHE A 259 -16.16 -5.33 -17.16
C PHE A 259 -15.98 -4.53 -18.46
N TYR A 260 -17.02 -3.88 -18.97
CA TYR A 260 -17.00 -3.09 -20.20
C TYR A 260 -16.12 -1.84 -20.13
N CYS A 261 -15.81 -1.36 -18.94
CA CYS A 261 -14.86 -0.27 -18.71
C CYS A 261 -13.47 -0.78 -18.28
N ALA A 262 -13.00 -1.87 -18.90
CA ALA A 262 -11.66 -2.43 -18.66
C ALA A 262 -11.38 -2.77 -17.20
N GLY A 263 -12.36 -3.29 -16.49
CA GLY A 263 -12.22 -3.78 -15.11
C GLY A 263 -11.98 -2.68 -14.08
N ILE A 264 -12.91 -1.74 -13.92
CA ILE A 264 -12.87 -0.73 -12.86
C ILE A 264 -12.86 -1.41 -11.49
N ARG A 265 -12.01 -0.94 -10.57
CA ARG A 265 -12.02 -1.47 -9.19
C ARG A 265 -13.32 -1.09 -8.49
N ALA A 266 -13.86 -2.01 -7.69
CA ALA A 266 -15.11 -1.77 -6.95
C ALA A 266 -15.09 -0.45 -6.15
N GLY A 267 -13.96 -0.13 -5.50
CA GLY A 267 -13.84 1.10 -4.73
C GLY A 267 -13.90 2.37 -5.57
N ASP A 268 -13.42 2.32 -6.81
CA ASP A 268 -13.51 3.45 -7.73
C ASP A 268 -14.93 3.53 -8.33
N LEU A 269 -15.47 2.39 -8.79
CA LEU A 269 -16.82 2.30 -9.36
C LEU A 269 -17.91 2.82 -8.42
N LEU A 270 -17.88 2.43 -7.15
CA LEU A 270 -18.84 2.87 -6.14
C LEU A 270 -18.84 4.39 -5.93
N GLN A 271 -17.76 5.05 -6.27
CA GLN A 271 -17.57 6.49 -6.10
C GLN A 271 -17.69 7.30 -7.41
N LEU A 272 -17.99 6.64 -8.54
CA LEU A 272 -18.21 7.33 -9.81
C LEU A 272 -19.42 8.26 -9.72
N ARG A 273 -19.25 9.44 -10.30
CA ARG A 273 -20.27 10.49 -10.38
C ARG A 273 -20.53 10.87 -11.83
N TRP A 274 -21.61 11.55 -12.10
CA TRP A 274 -21.94 11.98 -13.45
C TRP A 274 -20.90 12.96 -14.04
N CYS A 275 -20.19 13.73 -13.22
CA CYS A 275 -19.08 14.55 -13.68
C CYS A 275 -17.88 13.75 -14.21
N ASN A 276 -17.82 12.44 -13.94
CA ASN A 276 -16.79 11.57 -14.51
C ASN A 276 -17.12 11.13 -15.94
N ILE A 277 -18.33 11.41 -16.43
CA ILE A 277 -18.71 11.16 -17.81
C ILE A 277 -18.62 12.48 -18.57
N THR A 278 -17.70 12.55 -19.53
CA THR A 278 -17.46 13.74 -20.33
C THR A 278 -18.54 13.90 -21.41
N SER A 279 -18.66 15.10 -21.98
CA SER A 279 -19.65 15.41 -23.01
C SER A 279 -19.42 14.64 -24.31
N ASP A 280 -18.20 14.25 -24.60
CA ASP A 280 -17.79 13.43 -25.73
C ASP A 280 -17.89 11.91 -25.47
N GLY A 281 -18.57 11.51 -24.40
CA GLY A 281 -18.89 10.11 -24.10
C GLY A 281 -17.71 9.28 -23.57
N ARG A 282 -16.80 9.91 -22.84
CA ARG A 282 -15.67 9.24 -22.19
C ARG A 282 -15.87 9.13 -20.69
N LEU A 283 -15.27 8.12 -20.10
CA LEU A 283 -15.17 7.96 -18.65
C LEU A 283 -13.80 8.48 -18.20
N ASN A 284 -13.79 9.59 -17.46
CA ASN A 284 -12.56 10.21 -16.93
C ASN A 284 -12.63 10.30 -15.40
N TYR A 285 -11.68 9.65 -14.71
CA TYR A 285 -11.58 9.70 -13.26
C TYR A 285 -10.18 9.36 -12.77
N GLN A 286 -9.82 9.86 -11.59
CA GLN A 286 -8.59 9.51 -10.90
C GLN A 286 -8.80 8.32 -9.97
N MET A 287 -7.94 7.30 -10.10
CA MET A 287 -8.05 6.08 -9.30
C MET A 287 -7.59 6.28 -7.85
N GLY A 288 -8.36 5.78 -6.90
CA GLY A 288 -8.05 5.91 -5.47
C GLY A 288 -6.87 5.07 -4.96
N LYS A 289 -6.30 4.15 -5.76
CA LYS A 289 -5.19 3.30 -5.31
C LYS A 289 -3.80 3.87 -5.64
N ASN A 290 -3.63 4.48 -6.80
CA ASN A 290 -2.33 4.91 -7.32
C ASN A 290 -2.38 6.32 -7.95
N HIS A 291 -3.48 7.03 -7.78
CA HIS A 291 -3.74 8.40 -8.25
C HIS A 291 -3.55 8.61 -9.77
N LYS A 292 -3.46 7.52 -10.55
CA LYS A 292 -3.44 7.62 -12.00
C LYS A 292 -4.81 7.99 -12.53
N THR A 293 -4.86 8.91 -13.49
CA THR A 293 -6.07 9.20 -14.23
C THR A 293 -6.37 8.08 -15.21
N ARG A 294 -7.63 7.68 -15.29
CA ARG A 294 -8.16 6.82 -16.34
C ARG A 294 -9.06 7.64 -17.24
N ASP A 295 -8.82 7.51 -18.53
CA ASP A 295 -9.60 8.13 -19.59
C ASP A 295 -9.92 7.04 -20.61
N LEU A 296 -11.19 6.64 -20.69
CA LEU A 296 -11.66 5.52 -21.51
C LEU A 296 -12.85 5.95 -22.34
N VAL A 297 -12.86 5.56 -23.61
CA VAL A 297 -14.07 5.63 -24.43
C VAL A 297 -15.12 4.66 -23.85
N LEU A 298 -16.35 5.09 -23.73
CA LEU A 298 -17.46 4.25 -23.33
C LEU A 298 -17.93 3.45 -24.56
N VAL A 299 -17.75 2.14 -24.51
CA VAL A 299 -18.33 1.22 -25.48
C VAL A 299 -19.85 1.21 -25.35
N GLU A 300 -20.57 0.82 -26.41
CA GLU A 300 -22.03 0.89 -26.47
C GLU A 300 -22.71 0.19 -25.29
N GLN A 301 -22.22 -0.96 -24.86
CA GLN A 301 -22.73 -1.74 -23.72
C GLN A 301 -22.63 -0.93 -22.42
N ALA A 302 -21.49 -0.28 -22.17
CA ALA A 302 -21.30 0.58 -20.99
C ALA A 302 -22.22 1.83 -21.05
N ALA A 303 -22.33 2.46 -22.22
CA ALA A 303 -23.21 3.61 -22.43
C ALA A 303 -24.70 3.24 -22.24
N SER A 304 -25.11 2.07 -22.70
CA SER A 304 -26.47 1.54 -22.53
C SER A 304 -26.82 1.30 -21.05
N ILE A 305 -25.85 0.82 -20.25
CA ILE A 305 -26.02 0.70 -18.81
C ILE A 305 -26.21 2.09 -18.18
N LEU A 306 -25.38 3.08 -18.52
CA LEU A 306 -25.48 4.44 -17.98
C LEU A 306 -26.83 5.11 -18.29
N LYS A 307 -27.36 4.92 -19.52
CA LYS A 307 -28.66 5.44 -19.93
C LYS A 307 -29.79 5.01 -18.98
N GLN A 308 -29.68 3.83 -18.36
CA GLN A 308 -30.69 3.31 -17.43
C GLN A 308 -30.69 4.03 -16.07
N TYR A 309 -29.60 4.72 -15.72
CA TYR A 309 -29.45 5.47 -14.46
C TYR A 309 -29.60 6.99 -14.62
N ARG A 310 -29.46 7.50 -15.86
CA ARG A 310 -29.56 8.93 -16.11
C ARG A 310 -31.00 9.40 -15.99
N THR A 311 -31.25 10.31 -15.06
CA THR A 311 -32.54 11.00 -14.90
C THR A 311 -32.42 12.46 -15.34
N PRO A 312 -33.51 13.13 -15.73
CA PRO A 312 -33.48 14.55 -16.07
C PRO A 312 -33.01 15.45 -14.94
N THR A 313 -33.17 15.03 -13.68
CA THR A 313 -32.79 15.77 -12.48
C THR A 313 -31.42 15.42 -11.95
N ALA A 314 -30.70 14.47 -12.58
CA ALA A 314 -29.41 14.02 -12.13
C ALA A 314 -28.37 15.14 -12.24
N LYS A 315 -27.74 15.49 -11.12
CA LYS A 315 -26.68 16.49 -11.03
C LYS A 315 -25.32 15.86 -11.37
N ALA A 316 -24.40 16.68 -11.85
CA ALA A 316 -23.03 16.24 -12.12
C ALA A 316 -22.35 15.61 -10.89
N THR A 317 -22.71 16.05 -9.70
CA THR A 317 -22.16 15.58 -8.42
C THR A 317 -22.83 14.32 -7.86
N ASP A 318 -23.93 13.85 -8.45
CA ASP A 318 -24.62 12.64 -7.97
C ASP A 318 -23.84 11.37 -8.33
N TYR A 319 -23.92 10.38 -7.45
CA TYR A 319 -23.37 9.04 -7.76
C TYR A 319 -24.12 8.40 -8.91
N ILE A 320 -23.40 7.73 -9.82
CA ILE A 320 -23.99 7.03 -10.96
C ILE A 320 -24.82 5.83 -10.48
N PHE A 321 -24.22 5.02 -9.62
CA PHE A 321 -24.89 3.83 -9.07
C PHE A 321 -25.45 4.09 -7.68
N PRO A 322 -26.65 3.59 -7.34
CA PRO A 322 -27.35 3.91 -6.10
C PRO A 322 -26.85 3.08 -4.89
N PHE A 323 -25.53 2.97 -4.72
CA PHE A 323 -24.95 2.24 -3.60
C PHE A 323 -24.49 3.17 -2.49
N MET A 324 -23.95 4.33 -2.85
CA MET A 324 -23.44 5.29 -1.89
C MET A 324 -24.50 6.33 -1.57
N ASP A 325 -24.51 6.79 -0.32
CA ASP A 325 -25.47 7.79 0.16
C ASP A 325 -24.92 9.21 -0.03
N GLY A 326 -25.54 9.98 -0.91
CA GLY A 326 -25.18 11.36 -1.22
C GLY A 326 -25.46 12.37 -0.07
N SER A 327 -26.22 11.98 0.95
CA SER A 327 -26.50 12.82 2.12
C SER A 327 -25.39 12.78 3.19
N LYS A 328 -24.46 11.83 3.09
CA LYS A 328 -23.37 11.69 4.06
C LYS A 328 -22.37 12.84 3.96
N PRO A 329 -21.81 13.32 5.09
CA PRO A 329 -20.86 14.44 5.08
C PRO A 329 -19.66 14.24 4.16
N TYR A 330 -19.17 13.02 3.99
CA TYR A 330 -18.07 12.71 3.06
C TYR A 330 -18.48 12.80 1.59
N ALA A 331 -19.78 12.87 1.28
CA ALA A 331 -20.25 12.93 -0.11
C ALA A 331 -19.98 14.29 -0.78
N SER A 332 -19.60 15.32 -0.02
CA SER A 332 -19.10 16.59 -0.56
C SER A 332 -17.76 16.46 -1.28
N ALA A 333 -16.97 15.44 -0.96
CA ALA A 333 -15.69 15.15 -1.61
C ALA A 333 -15.93 14.50 -2.98
N ILE A 334 -15.81 15.28 -4.05
CA ILE A 334 -16.13 14.87 -5.42
C ILE A 334 -14.90 14.27 -6.11
N THR A 335 -13.77 14.99 -6.04
CA THR A 335 -12.50 14.57 -6.65
C THR A 335 -11.73 13.61 -5.75
N GLN A 336 -10.68 12.99 -6.27
CA GLN A 336 -9.78 12.18 -5.43
C GLN A 336 -9.02 13.06 -4.44
N GLU A 337 -8.64 14.26 -4.84
CA GLU A 337 -7.97 15.24 -3.98
C GLU A 337 -8.86 15.66 -2.80
N ASP A 338 -10.14 15.94 -3.05
CA ASP A 338 -11.10 16.22 -1.96
C ASP A 338 -11.19 15.05 -0.98
N ARG A 339 -11.18 13.80 -1.48
CA ARG A 339 -11.21 12.60 -0.64
C ARG A 339 -9.92 12.43 0.18
N ASP A 340 -8.79 12.84 -0.37
CA ASP A 340 -7.49 12.75 0.31
C ASP A 340 -7.33 13.82 1.39
N THR A 341 -8.04 14.94 1.27
CA THR A 341 -8.06 16.03 2.26
C THR A 341 -9.18 15.91 3.30
N LEU A 342 -10.06 14.92 3.18
CA LEU A 342 -11.12 14.69 4.18
C LEU A 342 -10.54 14.52 5.59
N PRO A 343 -11.21 15.04 6.63
CA PRO A 343 -10.94 14.71 8.02
C PRO A 343 -10.87 13.19 8.22
N ILE A 344 -9.95 12.74 9.07
CA ILE A 344 -9.65 11.31 9.29
C ILE A 344 -10.92 10.50 9.56
N ASP A 345 -11.84 11.01 10.38
CA ASP A 345 -13.07 10.32 10.72
C ASP A 345 -14.03 10.18 9.53
N LEU A 346 -14.15 11.21 8.70
CA LEU A 346 -14.93 11.14 7.47
C LEU A 346 -14.30 10.19 6.45
N LYS A 347 -12.98 10.22 6.33
CA LYS A 347 -12.22 9.29 5.49
C LYS A 347 -12.41 7.84 5.93
N LYS A 348 -12.37 7.56 7.24
CA LYS A 348 -12.68 6.24 7.81
C LYS A 348 -14.09 5.78 7.48
N ARG A 349 -15.09 6.67 7.66
CA ARG A 349 -16.50 6.39 7.34
C ARG A 349 -16.66 6.07 5.86
N LEU A 350 -16.15 6.90 4.96
CA LEU A 350 -16.17 6.65 3.51
C LEU A 350 -15.57 5.29 3.16
N LEU A 351 -14.38 4.97 3.67
CA LEU A 351 -13.71 3.71 3.37
C LEU A 351 -14.45 2.50 3.93
N ASN A 352 -15.10 2.62 5.10
CA ASN A 352 -15.93 1.56 5.66
C ASN A 352 -17.21 1.36 4.84
N ASP A 353 -17.88 2.42 4.42
CA ASP A 353 -19.09 2.35 3.59
C ASP A 353 -18.76 1.73 2.22
N VAL A 354 -17.68 2.15 1.58
CA VAL A 354 -17.19 1.52 0.33
C VAL A 354 -16.90 0.02 0.54
N ALA A 355 -16.28 -0.36 1.65
CA ALA A 355 -16.01 -1.76 1.96
C ALA A 355 -17.30 -2.57 2.19
N ALA A 356 -18.27 -2.00 2.91
CA ALA A 356 -19.58 -2.61 3.15
C ALA A 356 -20.37 -2.80 1.85
N LYS A 357 -20.37 -1.77 0.97
CA LYS A 357 -21.04 -1.86 -0.33
C LYS A 357 -20.34 -2.86 -1.27
N ASN A 358 -19.00 -2.94 -1.25
CA ASN A 358 -18.30 -3.98 -2.01
C ASN A 358 -18.62 -5.39 -1.49
N ALA A 359 -18.75 -5.58 -0.19
CA ALA A 359 -19.19 -6.87 0.38
C ALA A 359 -20.62 -7.22 -0.06
N LEU A 360 -21.52 -6.22 -0.08
CA LEU A 360 -22.88 -6.36 -0.58
C LEU A 360 -22.90 -6.77 -2.06
N LEU A 361 -22.16 -6.08 -2.92
CA LEU A 361 -21.99 -6.42 -4.34
C LEU A 361 -21.55 -7.88 -4.49
N ASN A 362 -20.50 -8.29 -3.78
CA ASN A 362 -19.99 -9.66 -3.89
C ASN A 362 -21.01 -10.72 -3.41
N LYS A 363 -21.85 -10.40 -2.40
CA LYS A 363 -22.94 -11.27 -1.97
C LYS A 363 -23.96 -11.49 -3.08
N TYR A 364 -24.35 -10.42 -3.80
CA TYR A 364 -25.31 -10.53 -4.89
C TYR A 364 -24.72 -11.09 -6.15
N LEU A 365 -23.43 -10.86 -6.43
CA LEU A 365 -22.72 -11.50 -7.54
C LEU A 365 -22.67 -13.01 -7.42
N LYS A 366 -22.54 -13.54 -6.19
CA LYS A 366 -22.66 -14.98 -5.95
C LYS A 366 -24.04 -15.51 -6.35
N LYS A 367 -25.12 -14.80 -5.97
CA LYS A 367 -26.49 -15.16 -6.35
C LYS A 367 -26.70 -15.08 -7.87
N LEU A 368 -26.14 -14.04 -8.53
CA LEU A 368 -26.22 -13.89 -9.98
C LEU A 368 -25.51 -15.04 -10.71
N ALA A 369 -24.35 -15.49 -10.21
CA ALA A 369 -23.67 -16.65 -10.76
C ALA A 369 -24.53 -17.93 -10.63
N GLU A 370 -25.11 -18.16 -9.46
CA GLU A 370 -26.03 -19.28 -9.20
C GLU A 370 -27.24 -19.24 -10.17
N MET A 371 -27.87 -18.07 -10.35
CA MET A 371 -29.00 -17.87 -11.28
C MET A 371 -28.62 -18.09 -12.75
N ALA A 372 -27.38 -17.75 -13.12
CA ALA A 372 -26.83 -17.91 -14.45
C ALA A 372 -26.26 -19.32 -14.71
N GLY A 373 -26.31 -20.23 -13.73
CA GLY A 373 -25.72 -21.56 -13.84
C GLY A 373 -24.21 -21.58 -13.93
N ILE A 374 -23.54 -20.56 -13.35
CA ILE A 374 -22.09 -20.41 -13.36
C ILE A 374 -21.54 -20.95 -12.05
N GLU A 375 -20.76 -22.02 -12.09
CA GLU A 375 -20.16 -22.65 -10.90
C GLU A 375 -18.97 -21.86 -10.33
N LYS A 376 -18.36 -20.99 -11.16
CA LYS A 376 -17.21 -20.18 -10.78
C LYS A 376 -17.58 -19.15 -9.72
N LYS A 377 -16.62 -18.87 -8.81
CA LYS A 377 -16.79 -17.81 -7.80
C LYS A 377 -16.73 -16.43 -8.43
N VAL A 378 -17.88 -15.78 -8.55
CA VAL A 378 -17.96 -14.42 -9.10
C VAL A 378 -17.84 -13.37 -7.99
N SER A 379 -17.03 -12.35 -8.24
CA SER A 379 -16.85 -11.18 -7.39
C SER A 379 -16.53 -9.95 -8.25
N MET A 380 -16.63 -8.75 -7.68
CA MET A 380 -16.26 -7.53 -8.41
C MET A 380 -14.83 -7.54 -8.97
N HIS A 381 -13.92 -8.27 -8.32
CA HIS A 381 -12.54 -8.38 -8.83
C HIS A 381 -12.44 -9.32 -10.03
N ILE A 382 -13.34 -10.27 -10.15
CA ILE A 382 -13.42 -11.19 -11.30
C ILE A 382 -13.77 -10.44 -12.60
N SER A 383 -14.58 -9.37 -12.56
CA SER A 383 -14.83 -8.55 -13.76
C SER A 383 -13.51 -8.08 -14.40
N ARG A 384 -12.55 -7.67 -13.55
CA ARG A 384 -11.24 -7.21 -13.99
C ARG A 384 -10.34 -8.35 -14.51
N HIS A 385 -10.37 -9.52 -13.86
CA HIS A 385 -9.64 -10.70 -14.33
C HIS A 385 -10.23 -11.23 -15.64
N SER A 386 -11.55 -11.23 -15.76
CA SER A 386 -12.26 -11.65 -16.97
C SER A 386 -11.98 -10.71 -18.13
N PHE A 387 -11.99 -9.38 -17.89
CA PHE A 387 -11.60 -8.42 -18.93
C PHE A 387 -10.19 -8.68 -19.44
N ALA A 388 -9.22 -8.89 -18.54
CA ALA A 388 -7.83 -9.16 -18.94
C ALA A 388 -7.71 -10.46 -19.75
N LYS A 389 -8.48 -11.50 -19.39
CA LYS A 389 -8.54 -12.77 -20.13
C LYS A 389 -9.10 -12.55 -21.55
N VAL A 390 -10.28 -11.93 -21.64
CA VAL A 390 -10.94 -11.66 -22.93
C VAL A 390 -10.06 -10.78 -23.83
N ALA A 391 -9.50 -9.69 -23.30
CA ALA A 391 -8.62 -8.82 -24.07
C ALA A 391 -7.39 -9.57 -24.64
N LYS A 392 -6.85 -10.53 -23.86
CA LYS A 392 -5.75 -11.39 -24.34
C LYS A 392 -6.22 -12.37 -25.42
N GLU A 393 -7.40 -12.97 -25.26
CA GLU A 393 -8.00 -13.88 -26.25
C GLU A 393 -8.27 -13.17 -27.57
N GLU A 394 -8.65 -11.88 -27.50
CA GLU A 394 -8.84 -10.98 -28.65
C GLU A 394 -7.52 -10.37 -29.18
N GLY A 395 -6.35 -10.86 -28.74
CA GLY A 395 -5.06 -10.46 -29.28
C GLY A 395 -4.49 -9.13 -28.77
N THR A 396 -5.09 -8.51 -27.75
CA THR A 396 -4.54 -7.27 -27.17
C THR A 396 -3.17 -7.52 -26.58
N ASP A 397 -2.17 -6.74 -27.00
CA ASP A 397 -0.82 -6.84 -26.47
C ASP A 397 -0.71 -6.38 -25.01
N ASN A 398 0.36 -6.79 -24.33
CA ASN A 398 0.54 -6.56 -22.90
C ASN A 398 0.71 -5.07 -22.55
N LEU A 399 1.22 -4.26 -23.44
CA LEU A 399 1.44 -2.83 -23.19
C LEU A 399 0.09 -2.08 -23.24
N HIS A 400 -0.71 -2.33 -24.27
CA HIS A 400 -2.04 -1.77 -24.38
C HIS A 400 -2.96 -2.26 -23.24
N LEU A 401 -2.87 -3.55 -22.89
CA LEU A 401 -3.63 -4.09 -21.76
C LEU A 401 -3.21 -3.42 -20.42
N LYS A 402 -1.93 -3.19 -20.21
CA LYS A 402 -1.42 -2.44 -19.04
C LYS A 402 -2.00 -1.03 -18.99
N GLU A 403 -2.05 -0.32 -20.11
CA GLU A 403 -2.61 1.04 -20.19
C GLU A 403 -4.13 1.01 -19.95
N LEU A 404 -4.88 0.15 -20.64
CA LEU A 404 -6.32 -0.03 -20.43
C LEU A 404 -6.68 -0.33 -18.97
N MET A 405 -5.90 -1.15 -18.28
CA MET A 405 -6.12 -1.49 -16.88
C MET A 405 -5.44 -0.51 -15.91
N ALA A 406 -4.68 0.44 -16.42
CA ALA A 406 -3.86 1.39 -15.65
C ALA A 406 -3.03 0.70 -14.55
N HIS A 407 -2.27 -0.32 -14.94
CA HIS A 407 -1.34 -1.00 -14.06
C HIS A 407 -0.05 -0.18 -13.89
N SER A 408 0.57 -0.28 -12.70
CA SER A 408 1.83 0.42 -12.41
C SER A 408 3.03 -0.20 -13.12
N SER A 409 2.97 -1.50 -13.46
CA SER A 409 4.02 -2.22 -14.17
C SER A 409 3.45 -3.37 -15.02
N ILE A 410 4.20 -3.81 -16.04
CA ILE A 410 3.85 -4.97 -16.86
C ILE A 410 3.75 -6.23 -15.98
N LYS A 411 4.64 -6.42 -15.01
CA LYS A 411 4.59 -7.54 -14.06
C LYS A 411 3.23 -7.70 -13.36
N VAL A 412 2.56 -6.58 -13.05
CA VAL A 412 1.19 -6.62 -12.51
C VAL A 412 0.19 -7.13 -13.55
N THR A 413 0.37 -6.78 -14.83
CA THR A 413 -0.48 -7.27 -15.93
C THR A 413 -0.28 -8.76 -16.13
N GLU A 414 0.95 -9.24 -16.11
CA GLU A 414 1.31 -10.66 -16.22
C GLU A 414 0.64 -11.54 -15.15
N THR A 415 0.51 -11.03 -13.92
CA THR A 415 -0.20 -11.72 -12.83
C THR A 415 -1.68 -12.00 -13.16
N TYR A 416 -2.29 -11.20 -14.04
CA TYR A 416 -3.67 -11.39 -14.50
C TYR A 416 -3.78 -12.38 -15.67
N MET A 417 -2.67 -12.62 -16.38
CA MET A 417 -2.69 -13.41 -17.60
C MET A 417 -2.47 -14.92 -17.38
N GLY A 418 -1.82 -15.31 -16.27
CA GLY A 418 -1.46 -16.71 -16.02
C GLY A 418 -0.26 -17.17 -16.87
N SER A 419 0.01 -18.47 -16.92
CA SER A 419 1.06 -19.08 -17.74
C SER A 419 0.85 -18.81 -19.23
N PHE A 420 1.95 -18.67 -19.97
CA PHE A 420 1.90 -18.54 -21.42
C PHE A 420 1.31 -19.82 -22.02
N ASP A 421 0.35 -19.63 -22.93
CA ASP A 421 -0.18 -20.71 -23.73
C ASP A 421 0.85 -21.11 -24.80
N THR A 422 1.37 -22.31 -24.69
CA THR A 422 2.42 -22.82 -25.59
C THR A 422 1.93 -22.82 -27.04
N GLN A 423 0.66 -23.15 -27.27
CA GLN A 423 0.07 -23.17 -28.58
C GLN A 423 0.04 -21.79 -29.26
N LYS A 424 -0.36 -20.73 -28.50
CA LYS A 424 -0.32 -19.34 -29.00
C LYS A 424 1.11 -18.83 -29.22
N THR A 425 2.09 -19.34 -28.47
CA THR A 425 3.51 -19.03 -28.69
C THR A 425 4.00 -19.65 -29.99
N ASP A 426 3.59 -20.88 -30.27
CA ASP A 426 3.92 -21.58 -31.51
C ASP A 426 3.22 -20.93 -32.72
N GLU A 427 1.95 -20.56 -32.59
CA GLU A 427 1.20 -19.81 -33.62
C GLU A 427 1.86 -18.47 -33.94
N ALA A 428 2.29 -17.71 -32.90
CA ALA A 428 2.99 -16.45 -33.08
C ALA A 428 4.35 -16.66 -33.79
N LEU A 429 5.07 -17.74 -33.46
CA LEU A 429 6.31 -18.08 -34.13
C LEU A 429 6.06 -18.39 -35.61
N GLN A 430 5.06 -19.21 -35.90
CA GLN A 430 4.65 -19.54 -37.28
C GLN A 430 4.22 -18.28 -38.04
N HIS A 431 3.43 -17.39 -37.42
CA HIS A 431 2.98 -16.16 -38.05
C HIS A 431 4.14 -15.20 -38.39
N ILE A 432 5.17 -15.11 -37.54
CA ILE A 432 6.37 -14.29 -37.79
C ILE A 432 7.10 -14.76 -39.07
N PHE A 433 7.13 -16.09 -39.32
CA PHE A 433 7.83 -16.64 -40.47
C PHE A 433 6.96 -16.82 -41.69
N SER A 434 5.61 -17.02 -41.54
CA SER A 434 4.69 -17.07 -42.67
C SER A 434 4.55 -15.73 -43.41
N HIS A 435 4.68 -14.60 -42.70
CA HIS A 435 4.69 -13.28 -43.34
C HIS A 435 5.86 -13.07 -44.30
N LYS A 436 6.97 -13.78 -44.08
CA LYS A 436 8.11 -13.70 -44.99
C LYS A 436 7.85 -14.42 -46.32
N GLU A 437 7.10 -15.55 -46.26
CA GLU A 437 6.70 -16.28 -47.48
C GLU A 437 5.59 -15.53 -48.23
N ALA A 438 4.60 -14.99 -47.53
CA ALA A 438 3.50 -14.21 -48.11
C ALA A 438 3.98 -12.92 -48.83
N THR A 439 4.99 -12.24 -48.22
CA THR A 439 5.60 -11.04 -48.85
C THR A 439 6.35 -11.42 -50.12
N THR A 440 7.06 -12.56 -50.12
CA THR A 440 7.81 -13.04 -51.27
C THR A 440 6.87 -13.47 -52.42
N GLU A 441 5.75 -14.14 -52.13
CA GLU A 441 4.73 -14.51 -53.15
C GLU A 441 3.99 -13.28 -53.68
N LYS A 442 3.63 -12.33 -52.81
CA LYS A 442 3.02 -11.07 -53.21
C LYS A 442 3.96 -10.23 -54.09
N GLU A 443 5.23 -10.16 -53.75
CA GLU A 443 6.26 -9.48 -54.54
C GLU A 443 6.44 -10.18 -55.90
N LYS A 444 6.46 -11.51 -55.95
CA LYS A 444 6.50 -12.28 -57.20
C LYS A 444 5.26 -12.03 -58.05
N LEU A 445 4.07 -12.00 -57.43
CA LEU A 445 2.81 -11.74 -58.12
C LEU A 445 2.77 -10.29 -58.67
N MET A 446 3.23 -9.32 -57.91
CA MET A 446 3.32 -7.93 -58.35
C MET A 446 4.33 -7.76 -59.50
N ALA A 447 5.47 -8.39 -59.44
CA ALA A 447 6.45 -8.37 -60.51
C ALA A 447 5.91 -9.04 -61.83
N ILE A 448 5.11 -10.07 -61.67
CA ILE A 448 4.42 -10.72 -62.82
C ILE A 448 3.35 -9.77 -63.41
N LEU A 449 2.57 -9.12 -62.55
CA LEU A 449 1.53 -8.17 -63.01
C LEU A 449 2.10 -6.90 -63.63
N GLU A 450 3.22 -6.40 -63.19
CA GLU A 450 3.93 -5.27 -63.77
C GLU A 450 4.49 -5.57 -65.17
N GLY A 451 4.79 -6.84 -65.46
CA GLY A 451 5.23 -7.28 -66.80
C GLY A 451 4.13 -7.58 -67.77
N MET A 452 2.86 -7.55 -67.37
CA MET A 452 1.67 -7.89 -68.22
C MET A 452 1.05 -6.65 -68.84
N ASP A 453 0.60 -6.79 -70.09
CA ASP A 453 -0.18 -5.73 -70.73
C ASP A 453 -1.66 -5.72 -70.25
N ALA A 454 -2.39 -4.63 -70.58
CA ALA A 454 -3.77 -4.41 -70.12
C ALA A 454 -4.75 -5.53 -70.55
N LYS A 455 -4.49 -6.22 -71.69
CA LYS A 455 -5.31 -7.34 -72.19
C LYS A 455 -5.04 -8.59 -71.37
N GLN A 456 -3.79 -8.83 -71.05
CA GLN A 456 -3.39 -9.99 -70.22
C GLN A 456 -3.91 -9.88 -68.79
N ILE A 457 -3.90 -8.67 -68.19
CA ILE A 457 -4.47 -8.42 -66.84
C ILE A 457 -6.01 -8.62 -66.89
N SER A 458 -6.68 -8.11 -67.90
CA SER A 458 -8.13 -8.29 -68.02
C SER A 458 -8.53 -9.76 -68.22
N SER A 459 -7.74 -10.57 -68.95
CA SER A 459 -7.95 -11.98 -69.14
C SER A 459 -7.75 -12.76 -67.82
N LEU A 460 -6.74 -12.41 -67.04
CA LEU A 460 -6.46 -13.01 -65.73
C LEU A 460 -7.58 -12.73 -64.73
N LEU A 461 -8.05 -11.49 -64.66
CA LEU A 461 -9.19 -11.09 -63.81
C LEU A 461 -10.48 -11.83 -64.18
N ALA A 462 -10.78 -12.00 -65.47
CA ALA A 462 -11.93 -12.79 -65.93
C ALA A 462 -11.82 -14.26 -65.55
N THR A 463 -10.60 -14.82 -65.53
CA THR A 463 -10.37 -16.22 -65.12
C THR A 463 -10.55 -16.41 -63.61
N ILE A 464 -10.10 -15.46 -62.79
CA ILE A 464 -10.26 -15.53 -61.35
C ILE A 464 -11.72 -15.33 -60.92
N GLN A 465 -12.46 -14.42 -61.58
CA GLN A 465 -13.88 -14.20 -61.32
C GLN A 465 -14.79 -15.39 -61.70
N ASN A 466 -14.34 -16.25 -62.60
CA ASN A 466 -15.09 -17.46 -63.03
C ASN A 466 -14.76 -18.71 -62.21
N GLN A 467 -13.80 -18.63 -61.26
CA GLN A 467 -13.40 -19.74 -60.38
C GLN A 467 -13.81 -19.54 -58.91
N GLY A 468 -14.39 -18.42 -58.54
CA GLY A 468 -14.96 -18.10 -57.20
C GLY A 468 -16.48 -18.04 -57.30
#